data_28873465e19da6ed0ea20a84e244c416
#
_entry.id   28873465e19da6ed0ea20a84e244c416
#
_cell.length_a   1.000
_cell.length_b   1.000
_cell.length_c   1.000
_cell.angle_alpha   90.00
_cell.angle_beta   90.00
_cell.angle_gamma   90.00
#
_symmetry.space_group_name_H-M   'P 1'
#
loop_
_entity.id
_entity.type
_entity.pdbx_description
1 polymer ?
#
loop_
_entity_poly.entity_id
_entity_poly.type
_entity_poly.pdbx_seq_one_letter_code
_entity_poly.pdbx_strand_id
1 'polypeptide(L)'
;MLDRVDGSLAQRDRTVRHMRRFIGDASHELRTPLVSVRGYAELYRMGAIKGEEDTARAMERIEKEAIRMGVLVEDLLALARLDEEREPEIEALDLRPIARDAALDLRAAAPARTVTVVDRTVEAPLIEVTTRPNPVSTDTTPQPVPRGLSRGTLSRLRRRPRGGADKMPAIDFTEATDIPVRTPPIILGEENKVRQVVTNLLGNARRFSPEESPIELVVDADGVRGTGSISIVDHGEGIPPQIREQIFERFWRADTSRARETGGSGLGLAIVASIMKALHGSVAVSETPGGGA
;
A
#
# COMPACT_ATOMS: atom_id res chain seq x y z
N MET A 1 35.62 21.49 20.69
CA MET A 1 36.11 20.16 20.29
C MET A 1 35.64 19.09 21.26
N LEU A 2 35.66 19.31 22.57
CA LEU A 2 35.14 18.40 23.61
C LEU A 2 33.65 18.06 23.42
N ASP A 3 32.80 19.05 23.14
CA ASP A 3 31.34 18.83 22.96
C ASP A 3 30.98 17.85 21.80
N ARG A 4 31.82 17.81 20.74
CA ARG A 4 31.62 16.84 19.62
C ARG A 4 32.02 15.42 20.01
N VAL A 5 33.03 15.28 20.88
CA VAL A 5 33.48 13.99 21.41
C VAL A 5 32.43 13.44 22.38
N ASP A 6 31.91 14.28 23.27
CA ASP A 6 30.86 13.89 24.22
C ASP A 6 29.56 13.50 23.50
N GLY A 7 29.17 14.23 22.43
CA GLY A 7 28.05 13.89 21.60
C GLY A 7 28.22 12.53 20.88
N SER A 8 29.41 12.25 20.35
CA SER A 8 29.69 10.97 19.67
C SER A 8 29.76 9.79 20.65
N LEU A 9 30.27 9.98 21.85
CA LEU A 9 30.26 8.96 22.90
C LEU A 9 28.84 8.66 23.38
N ALA A 10 28.03 9.68 23.62
CA ALA A 10 26.63 9.51 24.00
C ALA A 10 25.80 8.78 22.91
N GLN A 11 26.08 9.06 21.64
CA GLN A 11 25.46 8.37 20.52
C GLN A 11 25.88 6.89 20.49
N ARG A 12 27.18 6.61 20.63
CA ARG A 12 27.71 5.25 20.68
C ARG A 12 27.12 4.44 21.85
N ASP A 13 27.00 5.04 23.01
CA ASP A 13 26.40 4.40 24.18
C ASP A 13 24.90 4.08 23.98
N ARG A 14 24.18 4.95 23.29
CA ARG A 14 22.77 4.68 22.91
C ARG A 14 22.71 3.50 21.97
N THR A 15 23.53 3.48 20.92
CA THR A 15 23.57 2.37 19.94
C THR A 15 23.91 1.05 20.62
N VAL A 16 24.92 1.00 21.51
CA VAL A 16 25.26 -0.23 22.25
C VAL A 16 24.13 -0.69 23.16
N ARG A 17 23.43 0.21 23.82
CA ARG A 17 22.25 -0.15 24.64
C ARG A 17 21.11 -0.67 23.80
N HIS A 18 20.84 -0.05 22.65
CA HIS A 18 19.84 -0.54 21.69
C HIS A 18 20.17 -1.95 21.18
N MET A 19 21.43 -2.18 20.78
CA MET A 19 21.90 -3.49 20.31
C MET A 19 21.77 -4.57 21.39
N ARG A 20 22.16 -4.26 22.64
CA ARG A 20 22.03 -5.22 23.76
C ARG A 20 20.57 -5.60 24.03
N ARG A 21 19.67 -4.62 24.01
CA ARG A 21 18.23 -4.86 24.17
C ARG A 21 17.71 -5.70 23.03
N PHE A 22 18.03 -5.36 21.79
CA PHE A 22 17.65 -6.11 20.59
C PHE A 22 18.10 -7.59 20.66
N ILE A 23 19.36 -7.87 21.04
CA ILE A 23 19.86 -9.25 21.19
C ILE A 23 19.12 -9.99 22.31
N GLY A 24 18.85 -9.30 23.43
CA GLY A 24 18.08 -9.87 24.54
C GLY A 24 16.67 -10.28 24.12
N ASP A 25 15.94 -9.37 23.50
CA ASP A 25 14.56 -9.59 23.05
C ASP A 25 14.49 -10.68 21.97
N ALA A 26 15.39 -10.64 20.98
CA ALA A 26 15.51 -11.68 19.95
C ALA A 26 15.78 -13.07 20.57
N SER A 27 16.65 -13.14 21.57
CA SER A 27 16.96 -14.39 22.27
C SER A 27 15.76 -14.95 23.02
N HIS A 28 14.94 -14.09 23.61
CA HIS A 28 13.71 -14.49 24.30
C HIS A 28 12.65 -14.97 23.31
N GLU A 29 12.44 -14.26 22.20
CA GLU A 29 11.44 -14.60 21.18
C GLU A 29 11.82 -15.89 20.40
N LEU A 30 13.10 -16.19 20.22
CA LEU A 30 13.57 -17.45 19.63
C LEU A 30 13.51 -18.63 20.62
N ARG A 31 13.73 -18.40 21.91
CA ARG A 31 13.73 -19.47 22.92
C ARG A 31 12.37 -20.11 23.07
N THR A 32 11.30 -19.33 23.04
CA THR A 32 9.92 -19.83 23.26
C THR A 32 9.51 -20.89 22.22
N PRO A 33 9.58 -20.65 20.89
CA PRO A 33 9.25 -21.67 19.91
C PRO A 33 10.21 -22.88 19.94
N LEU A 34 11.49 -22.64 20.23
CA LEU A 34 12.48 -23.72 20.37
C LEU A 34 12.14 -24.67 21.53
N VAL A 35 11.68 -24.15 22.67
CA VAL A 35 11.23 -24.98 23.80
C VAL A 35 10.01 -25.81 23.40
N SER A 36 9.06 -25.25 22.63
CA SER A 36 7.90 -25.99 22.12
C SER A 36 8.32 -27.12 21.19
N VAL A 37 9.17 -26.84 20.19
CA VAL A 37 9.70 -27.86 19.27
C VAL A 37 10.39 -28.99 20.03
N ARG A 38 11.28 -28.63 20.98
CA ARG A 38 11.97 -29.59 21.81
C ARG A 38 11.01 -30.44 22.67
N GLY A 39 10.00 -29.79 23.25
CA GLY A 39 9.01 -30.49 24.08
C GLY A 39 8.21 -31.54 23.31
N TYR A 40 7.74 -31.21 22.09
CA TYR A 40 7.06 -32.21 21.25
C TYR A 40 7.98 -33.34 20.81
N ALA A 41 9.22 -33.04 20.47
CA ALA A 41 10.22 -34.05 20.14
C ALA A 41 10.52 -34.98 21.33
N GLU A 42 10.59 -34.45 22.55
CA GLU A 42 10.78 -35.22 23.78
C GLU A 42 9.57 -36.13 24.09
N LEU A 43 8.35 -35.60 23.98
CA LEU A 43 7.10 -36.35 24.16
C LEU A 43 7.00 -37.51 23.17
N TYR A 44 7.35 -37.30 21.91
CA TYR A 44 7.40 -38.35 20.89
C TYR A 44 8.41 -39.43 21.26
N ARG A 45 9.63 -39.05 21.63
CA ARG A 45 10.71 -39.99 22.02
C ARG A 45 10.36 -40.84 23.26
N MET A 46 9.62 -40.25 24.21
CA MET A 46 9.17 -40.95 25.42
C MET A 46 7.95 -41.86 25.19
N GLY A 47 7.41 -41.88 23.96
CA GLY A 47 6.21 -42.65 23.64
C GLY A 47 4.91 -42.07 24.24
N ALA A 48 4.93 -40.80 24.67
CA ALA A 48 3.74 -40.13 25.19
C ALA A 48 2.78 -39.71 24.05
N ILE A 49 3.29 -39.49 22.85
CA ILE A 49 2.50 -39.29 21.63
C ILE A 49 2.30 -40.66 20.99
N LYS A 50 1.04 -41.12 20.93
CA LYS A 50 0.68 -42.47 20.45
C LYS A 50 -0.33 -42.36 19.33
N GLY A 51 -0.11 -43.17 18.29
CA GLY A 51 -1.00 -43.21 17.12
C GLY A 51 -0.63 -42.17 16.05
N GLU A 52 -1.15 -42.41 14.86
CA GLU A 52 -0.85 -41.63 13.66
C GLU A 52 -1.38 -40.21 13.77
N GLU A 53 -2.59 -40.04 14.29
CA GLU A 53 -3.25 -38.72 14.43
C GLU A 53 -2.56 -37.78 15.43
N ASP A 54 -2.13 -38.32 16.60
CA ASP A 54 -1.39 -37.54 17.59
C ASP A 54 -0.01 -37.14 17.07
N THR A 55 0.63 -38.05 16.35
CA THR A 55 1.92 -37.79 15.71
C THR A 55 1.77 -36.70 14.64
N ALA A 56 0.75 -36.79 13.80
CA ALA A 56 0.48 -35.76 12.78
C ALA A 56 0.25 -34.37 13.41
N ARG A 57 -0.55 -34.30 14.48
CA ARG A 57 -0.77 -33.04 15.23
C ARG A 57 0.51 -32.49 15.85
N ALA A 58 1.36 -33.37 16.38
CA ALA A 58 2.64 -32.94 16.96
C ALA A 58 3.60 -32.42 15.89
N MET A 59 3.68 -33.08 14.73
CA MET A 59 4.50 -32.64 13.60
C MET A 59 4.01 -31.31 13.04
N GLU A 60 2.70 -31.11 12.86
CA GLU A 60 2.11 -29.85 12.44
C GLU A 60 2.48 -28.68 13.37
N ARG A 61 2.49 -28.94 14.69
CA ARG A 61 2.90 -27.91 15.65
C ARG A 61 4.39 -27.59 15.57
N ILE A 62 5.23 -28.61 15.40
CA ILE A 62 6.68 -28.41 15.18
C ILE A 62 6.93 -27.59 13.92
N GLU A 63 6.23 -27.92 12.83
CA GLU A 63 6.34 -27.20 11.56
C GLU A 63 5.91 -25.72 11.69
N LYS A 64 4.77 -25.46 12.34
CA LYS A 64 4.30 -24.08 12.61
C LYS A 64 5.33 -23.27 13.41
N GLU A 65 5.94 -23.86 14.43
CA GLU A 65 6.96 -23.16 15.21
C GLU A 65 8.27 -22.96 14.43
N ALA A 66 8.64 -23.90 13.56
CA ALA A 66 9.81 -23.76 12.68
C ALA A 66 9.61 -22.62 11.65
N ILE A 67 8.43 -22.57 11.00
CA ILE A 67 8.06 -21.48 10.09
C ILE A 67 8.10 -20.14 10.84
N ARG A 68 7.53 -20.07 12.04
CA ARG A 68 7.55 -18.87 12.87
C ARG A 68 8.97 -18.40 13.20
N MET A 69 9.89 -19.32 13.53
CA MET A 69 11.29 -18.98 13.75
C MET A 69 11.96 -18.45 12.49
N GLY A 70 11.65 -19.02 11.32
CA GLY A 70 12.14 -18.54 10.03
C GLY A 70 11.76 -17.08 9.78
N VAL A 71 10.47 -16.75 9.91
CA VAL A 71 9.97 -15.38 9.77
C VAL A 71 10.64 -14.41 10.77
N LEU A 72 10.79 -14.84 12.04
CA LEU A 72 11.45 -14.03 13.05
C LEU A 72 12.92 -13.72 12.68
N VAL A 73 13.66 -14.69 12.18
CA VAL A 73 15.05 -14.50 11.74
C VAL A 73 15.12 -13.56 10.53
N GLU A 74 14.22 -13.69 9.56
CA GLU A 74 14.14 -12.77 8.42
C GLU A 74 13.84 -11.34 8.86
N ASP A 75 12.89 -11.15 9.78
CA ASP A 75 12.56 -9.85 10.36
C ASP A 75 13.74 -9.22 11.09
N LEU A 76 14.50 -10.01 11.87
CA LEU A 76 15.70 -9.57 12.59
C LEU A 76 16.80 -9.15 11.62
N LEU A 77 17.03 -9.91 10.54
CA LEU A 77 17.99 -9.57 9.51
C LEU A 77 17.59 -8.31 8.74
N ALA A 78 16.28 -8.14 8.46
CA ALA A 78 15.77 -6.92 7.83
C ALA A 78 16.05 -5.68 8.71
N LEU A 79 15.76 -5.76 10.01
CA LEU A 79 16.05 -4.67 10.95
C LEU A 79 17.56 -4.39 11.07
N ALA A 80 18.40 -5.43 11.13
CA ALA A 80 19.86 -5.24 11.21
C ALA A 80 20.40 -4.53 9.96
N ARG A 81 19.90 -4.88 8.76
CA ARG A 81 20.27 -4.21 7.50
C ARG A 81 19.80 -2.76 7.42
N LEU A 82 18.66 -2.44 8.03
CA LEU A 82 18.14 -1.07 8.10
C LEU A 82 18.93 -0.20 9.11
N ASP A 83 19.48 -0.81 10.14
CA ASP A 83 20.36 -0.13 11.10
C ASP A 83 21.80 0.10 10.54
N GLU A 84 22.19 -0.60 9.48
CA GLU A 84 23.43 -0.31 8.73
C GLU A 84 23.17 0.91 7.84
N GLU A 85 23.99 1.97 8.00
CA GLU A 85 23.91 3.24 7.27
C GLU A 85 24.31 3.07 5.78
N ARG A 86 23.61 2.19 5.05
CA ARG A 86 23.75 2.11 3.61
C ARG A 86 22.82 3.12 2.98
N GLU A 87 23.37 4.03 2.18
CA GLU A 87 22.57 4.97 1.43
C GLU A 87 21.58 4.20 0.55
N PRO A 88 20.26 4.41 0.70
CA PRO A 88 19.26 3.75 -0.13
C PRO A 88 19.38 4.21 -1.58
N GLU A 89 19.18 3.30 -2.52
CA GLU A 89 19.06 3.65 -3.94
C GLU A 89 17.69 4.34 -4.15
N ILE A 90 17.70 5.66 -4.07
CA ILE A 90 16.49 6.48 -4.19
C ILE A 90 16.16 6.71 -5.65
N GLU A 91 14.99 6.24 -6.07
CA GLU A 91 14.43 6.47 -7.41
C GLU A 91 13.00 7.01 -7.33
N ALA A 92 12.49 7.53 -8.45
CA ALA A 92 11.10 7.98 -8.55
C ALA A 92 10.19 6.78 -8.76
N LEU A 93 9.29 6.51 -7.81
CA LEU A 93 8.41 5.35 -7.76
C LEU A 93 6.96 5.77 -7.87
N ASP A 94 6.22 5.14 -8.77
CA ASP A 94 4.76 5.21 -8.81
C ASP A 94 4.17 4.19 -7.81
N LEU A 95 3.35 4.68 -6.89
CA LEU A 95 2.74 3.82 -5.86
C LEU A 95 1.63 2.91 -6.39
N ARG A 96 1.05 3.21 -7.55
CA ARG A 96 -0.09 2.46 -8.13
C ARG A 96 0.26 1.01 -8.50
N PRO A 97 1.36 0.72 -9.20
CA PRO A 97 1.77 -0.66 -9.47
C PRO A 97 2.01 -1.44 -8.17
N ILE A 98 2.70 -0.83 -7.19
CA ILE A 98 2.99 -1.47 -5.91
C ILE A 98 1.71 -1.87 -5.17
N ALA A 99 0.71 -0.98 -5.12
CA ALA A 99 -0.57 -1.29 -4.49
C ALA A 99 -1.35 -2.39 -5.24
N ARG A 100 -1.31 -2.39 -6.59
CA ARG A 100 -1.98 -3.41 -7.40
C ARG A 100 -1.35 -4.79 -7.24
N ASP A 101 -0.04 -4.88 -7.29
CA ASP A 101 0.70 -6.13 -7.10
C ASP A 101 0.43 -6.70 -5.72
N ALA A 102 0.53 -5.88 -4.67
CA ALA A 102 0.26 -6.30 -3.30
C ALA A 102 -1.20 -6.77 -3.10
N ALA A 103 -2.17 -6.13 -3.77
CA ALA A 103 -3.55 -6.58 -3.75
C ALA A 103 -3.74 -7.92 -4.47
N LEU A 104 -3.03 -8.17 -5.57
CA LEU A 104 -3.05 -9.45 -6.27
C LEU A 104 -2.48 -10.57 -5.41
N ASP A 105 -1.35 -10.33 -4.75
CA ASP A 105 -0.73 -11.29 -3.83
C ASP A 105 -1.65 -11.62 -2.66
N LEU A 106 -2.31 -10.61 -2.08
CA LEU A 106 -3.26 -10.83 -1.00
C LEU A 106 -4.50 -11.61 -1.45
N ARG A 107 -5.04 -11.36 -2.65
CA ARG A 107 -6.15 -12.15 -3.22
C ARG A 107 -5.76 -13.60 -3.43
N ALA A 108 -4.54 -13.86 -3.89
CA ALA A 108 -4.03 -15.22 -4.05
C ALA A 108 -3.88 -15.94 -2.70
N ALA A 109 -3.41 -15.22 -1.66
CA ALA A 109 -3.21 -15.76 -0.32
C ALA A 109 -4.50 -15.89 0.52
N ALA A 110 -5.56 -15.16 0.17
CA ALA A 110 -6.85 -15.13 0.86
C ALA A 110 -8.02 -15.02 -0.13
N PRO A 111 -8.35 -16.10 -0.87
CA PRO A 111 -9.33 -16.07 -1.97
C PRO A 111 -10.77 -15.73 -1.51
N ALA A 112 -11.11 -16.00 -0.26
CA ALA A 112 -12.42 -15.68 0.31
C ALA A 112 -12.60 -14.21 0.64
N ARG A 113 -11.50 -13.43 0.68
CA ARG A 113 -11.50 -12.04 1.11
C ARG A 113 -11.64 -11.08 -0.08
N THR A 114 -12.52 -10.09 0.05
CA THR A 114 -12.60 -9.00 -0.91
C THR A 114 -11.43 -8.02 -0.71
N VAL A 115 -10.61 -7.84 -1.74
CA VAL A 115 -9.49 -6.90 -1.74
C VAL A 115 -9.67 -5.90 -2.87
N THR A 116 -9.72 -4.61 -2.55
CA THR A 116 -9.92 -3.54 -3.53
C THR A 116 -8.75 -2.57 -3.55
N VAL A 117 -8.47 -1.99 -4.71
CA VAL A 117 -7.50 -0.89 -4.85
C VAL A 117 -8.28 0.33 -5.31
N VAL A 118 -8.24 1.38 -4.50
CA VAL A 118 -8.88 2.66 -4.75
C VAL A 118 -7.81 3.69 -5.09
N ASP A 119 -7.81 4.16 -6.33
CA ASP A 119 -6.90 5.21 -6.79
C ASP A 119 -7.63 6.56 -6.71
N ARG A 120 -7.32 7.36 -5.70
CA ARG A 120 -7.88 8.71 -5.53
C ARG A 120 -7.19 9.77 -6.40
N THR A 121 -6.11 9.40 -7.06
CA THR A 121 -5.38 10.29 -7.97
C THR A 121 -6.00 10.33 -9.36
N VAL A 122 -6.92 9.42 -9.67
CA VAL A 122 -7.68 9.36 -10.93
C VAL A 122 -9.14 9.63 -10.65
N GLU A 123 -9.73 10.64 -11.30
CA GLU A 123 -11.19 10.84 -11.25
C GLU A 123 -11.86 9.71 -12.02
N ALA A 124 -12.79 9.03 -11.38
CA ALA A 124 -13.75 8.26 -12.14
C ALA A 124 -14.40 9.25 -13.13
N PRO A 125 -14.37 8.99 -14.44
CA PRO A 125 -15.14 9.80 -15.35
C PRO A 125 -16.59 9.73 -14.88
N LEU A 126 -17.16 10.85 -14.46
CA LEU A 126 -18.59 10.98 -14.30
C LEU A 126 -19.17 10.84 -15.71
N ILE A 127 -19.39 9.61 -16.13
CA ILE A 127 -20.23 9.34 -17.28
C ILE A 127 -21.65 9.62 -16.79
N GLU A 128 -22.02 10.88 -16.74
CA GLU A 128 -23.41 11.25 -16.89
C GLU A 128 -23.79 10.86 -18.30
N VAL A 129 -24.22 9.63 -18.45
CA VAL A 129 -24.98 9.24 -19.63
C VAL A 129 -26.31 9.95 -19.55
N THR A 130 -26.30 11.23 -19.89
CA THR A 130 -27.51 11.97 -20.21
C THR A 130 -27.99 11.41 -21.54
N THR A 131 -28.69 10.30 -21.50
CA THR A 131 -29.51 9.83 -22.59
C THR A 131 -30.65 10.84 -22.77
N ARG A 132 -30.35 11.99 -23.40
CA ARG A 132 -31.40 12.74 -24.05
C ARG A 132 -31.79 11.96 -25.29
N PRO A 133 -33.03 11.45 -25.43
CA PRO A 133 -33.48 10.92 -26.68
C PRO A 133 -33.54 12.08 -27.67
N ASN A 134 -32.68 12.06 -28.66
CA ASN A 134 -32.74 12.95 -29.79
C ASN A 134 -34.02 12.58 -30.53
N PRO A 135 -35.00 13.48 -30.73
CA PRO A 135 -36.15 13.19 -31.55
C PRO A 135 -35.64 13.03 -32.98
N VAL A 136 -35.69 11.81 -33.46
CA VAL A 136 -35.50 11.47 -34.88
C VAL A 136 -36.65 12.13 -35.65
N SER A 137 -36.39 13.24 -36.32
CA SER A 137 -37.29 13.81 -37.31
C SER A 137 -37.21 12.94 -38.55
N THR A 138 -38.17 12.02 -38.65
CA THR A 138 -38.46 11.34 -39.90
C THR A 138 -39.29 12.29 -40.79
N ASP A 139 -38.61 13.01 -41.64
CA ASP A 139 -39.28 13.66 -42.80
C ASP A 139 -38.53 13.24 -44.06
N THR A 140 -38.99 12.12 -44.60
CA THR A 140 -38.56 11.56 -45.88
C THR A 140 -39.52 12.05 -46.95
N THR A 141 -39.19 13.12 -47.65
CA THR A 141 -39.84 13.43 -48.90
C THR A 141 -38.83 13.34 -50.04
N PRO A 142 -39.02 12.50 -51.02
CA PRO A 142 -38.09 12.36 -52.13
C PRO A 142 -38.37 13.44 -53.17
N GLN A 143 -37.39 14.29 -53.49
CA GLN A 143 -37.45 15.15 -54.67
C GLN A 143 -36.56 14.60 -55.81
N PRO A 144 -37.03 14.74 -57.06
CA PRO A 144 -36.43 14.10 -58.20
C PRO A 144 -35.25 14.88 -58.78
N VAL A 145 -34.29 14.11 -59.28
CA VAL A 145 -33.10 14.55 -59.98
C VAL A 145 -33.40 15.01 -61.39
N PRO A 146 -32.94 16.15 -61.89
CA PRO A 146 -32.79 16.36 -63.31
C PRO A 146 -31.36 16.12 -63.77
N ARG A 147 -31.22 15.22 -64.71
CA ARG A 147 -30.06 15.07 -65.57
C ARG A 147 -29.94 16.28 -66.49
N GLY A 148 -28.73 16.82 -66.65
CA GLY A 148 -28.43 17.83 -67.68
C GLY A 148 -26.94 18.13 -67.73
N LEU A 149 -26.29 17.54 -68.72
CA LEU A 149 -24.96 17.88 -69.19
C LEU A 149 -24.93 19.28 -69.84
N SER A 150 -23.91 20.10 -69.56
CA SER A 150 -23.17 20.75 -70.68
C SER A 150 -21.92 21.48 -70.19
N ARG A 151 -20.94 21.38 -71.03
CA ARG A 151 -19.63 22.04 -71.06
C ARG A 151 -19.76 23.54 -71.10
N GLY A 152 -18.77 24.21 -70.54
CA GLY A 152 -18.36 25.46 -71.15
C GLY A 152 -17.84 26.56 -70.18
N THR A 153 -16.57 26.86 -70.33
CA THR A 153 -15.97 28.18 -70.33
C THR A 153 -15.49 28.81 -69.03
N LEU A 154 -14.17 28.78 -68.95
CA LEU A 154 -13.30 29.73 -68.28
C LEU A 154 -13.72 31.20 -68.53
N SER A 155 -13.61 31.96 -67.55
CA SER A 155 -13.11 33.35 -67.47
C SER A 155 -14.00 34.31 -66.63
N ARG A 156 -13.49 34.74 -65.57
CA ARG A 156 -13.28 36.15 -65.22
C ARG A 156 -12.94 36.34 -63.78
N LEU A 157 -11.68 36.55 -63.54
CA LEU A 157 -11.20 37.39 -62.45
C LEU A 157 -11.92 38.73 -62.51
N ARG A 158 -12.56 39.18 -61.42
CA ARG A 158 -12.40 40.55 -60.90
C ARG A 158 -13.42 40.86 -59.80
N ARG A 159 -12.87 41.51 -58.79
CA ARG A 159 -13.50 42.38 -57.78
C ARG A 159 -14.01 41.74 -56.51
N ARG A 160 -13.16 41.81 -55.51
CA ARG A 160 -13.49 41.94 -54.08
C ARG A 160 -14.37 43.14 -53.84
N PRO A 161 -15.46 43.06 -53.10
CA PRO A 161 -15.94 44.14 -52.23
C PRO A 161 -15.34 43.97 -50.83
N ARG A 162 -14.74 45.03 -50.36
CA ARG A 162 -14.41 45.23 -48.96
C ARG A 162 -15.71 45.52 -48.22
N GLY A 163 -15.98 44.81 -47.11
CA GLY A 163 -17.03 45.22 -46.21
C GLY A 163 -17.60 44.02 -45.45
N GLY A 164 -17.27 43.91 -44.22
CA GLY A 164 -17.81 42.94 -43.28
C GLY A 164 -16.69 42.31 -42.47
N ALA A 165 -16.26 43.02 -41.41
CA ALA A 165 -15.48 42.40 -40.34
C ALA A 165 -16.45 41.48 -39.61
N ASP A 166 -16.53 40.23 -40.05
CA ASP A 166 -17.07 39.16 -39.20
C ASP A 166 -16.13 39.10 -37.97
N LYS A 167 -16.65 39.54 -36.85
CA LYS A 167 -16.05 39.33 -35.56
C LYS A 167 -15.95 37.81 -35.39
N MET A 168 -14.74 37.26 -35.55
CA MET A 168 -14.44 35.95 -35.00
C MET A 168 -14.85 36.00 -33.53
N PRO A 169 -15.59 35.01 -33.04
CA PRO A 169 -15.86 34.94 -31.62
C PRO A 169 -14.50 34.93 -30.91
N ALA A 170 -14.27 35.93 -30.07
CA ALA A 170 -13.14 35.93 -29.17
C ALA A 170 -13.27 34.65 -28.32
N ILE A 171 -12.35 33.74 -28.47
CA ILE A 171 -12.26 32.58 -27.55
C ILE A 171 -11.85 33.21 -26.23
N ASP A 172 -12.80 33.29 -25.31
CA ASP A 172 -12.57 33.78 -23.96
C ASP A 172 -11.83 32.67 -23.19
N PHE A 173 -10.51 32.80 -23.03
CA PHE A 173 -9.66 31.95 -22.25
C PHE A 173 -9.77 32.20 -20.74
N THR A 174 -10.71 33.05 -20.30
CA THR A 174 -10.87 33.43 -18.90
C THR A 174 -11.75 32.47 -18.11
N GLU A 175 -12.47 31.54 -18.74
CA GLU A 175 -12.92 30.38 -18.02
C GLU A 175 -11.72 29.40 -17.84
N ALA A 176 -10.86 29.73 -16.90
CA ALA A 176 -10.02 28.72 -16.29
C ALA A 176 -10.98 27.68 -15.72
N THR A 177 -11.30 26.67 -16.52
CA THR A 177 -11.82 25.42 -16.00
C THR A 177 -10.75 24.99 -15.00
N ASP A 178 -11.06 25.05 -13.70
CA ASP A 178 -10.30 24.42 -12.64
C ASP A 178 -10.36 22.91 -12.93
N ILE A 179 -9.59 22.48 -13.94
CA ILE A 179 -9.28 21.08 -14.12
C ILE A 179 -8.36 20.78 -12.94
N PRO A 180 -8.81 20.01 -11.95
CA PRO A 180 -7.95 19.69 -10.83
C PRO A 180 -6.70 19.03 -11.39
N VAL A 181 -5.56 19.73 -11.32
CA VAL A 181 -4.26 19.19 -11.71
C VAL A 181 -3.97 18.07 -10.73
N ARG A 182 -4.21 16.85 -11.16
CA ARG A 182 -4.02 15.68 -10.32
C ARG A 182 -2.56 15.31 -10.30
N THR A 183 -2.01 15.35 -9.13
CA THR A 183 -0.61 14.97 -8.91
C THR A 183 -0.52 13.46 -8.94
N PRO A 184 0.32 12.86 -9.80
CA PRO A 184 0.55 11.42 -9.77
C PRO A 184 1.19 11.03 -8.43
N PRO A 185 0.88 9.83 -7.88
CA PRO A 185 1.41 9.36 -6.60
C PRO A 185 2.85 8.85 -6.77
N ILE A 186 3.74 9.76 -7.21
CA ILE A 186 5.16 9.47 -7.39
C ILE A 186 5.90 9.93 -6.13
N ILE A 187 6.65 9.03 -5.54
CA ILE A 187 7.51 9.30 -4.38
C ILE A 187 8.98 9.06 -4.75
N LEU A 188 9.88 9.57 -3.92
CA LEU A 188 11.28 9.18 -3.94
C LEU A 188 11.53 8.08 -2.93
N GLY A 189 12.02 6.92 -3.37
CA GLY A 189 12.22 5.78 -2.47
C GLY A 189 12.93 4.60 -3.14
N GLU A 190 13.11 3.54 -2.39
CA GLU A 190 13.61 2.25 -2.85
C GLU A 190 12.42 1.27 -2.97
N GLU A 191 12.16 0.76 -4.18
CA GLU A 191 10.96 -0.04 -4.47
C GLU A 191 10.80 -1.23 -3.53
N ASN A 192 11.86 -1.99 -3.30
CA ASN A 192 11.82 -3.17 -2.44
C ASN A 192 11.43 -2.82 -1.00
N LYS A 193 11.89 -1.69 -0.48
CA LYS A 193 11.54 -1.21 0.87
C LYS A 193 10.09 -0.77 0.94
N VAL A 194 9.59 -0.07 -0.08
CA VAL A 194 8.18 0.34 -0.15
C VAL A 194 7.28 -0.88 -0.26
N ARG A 195 7.62 -1.88 -1.09
CA ARG A 195 6.91 -3.16 -1.16
C ARG A 195 6.89 -3.89 0.19
N GLN A 196 8.01 -3.92 0.91
CA GLN A 196 8.09 -4.51 2.24
C GLN A 196 7.18 -3.81 3.25
N VAL A 197 7.10 -2.47 3.21
CA VAL A 197 6.16 -1.70 4.04
C VAL A 197 4.72 -2.15 3.77
N VAL A 198 4.31 -2.17 2.50
CA VAL A 198 2.94 -2.55 2.11
C VAL A 198 2.64 -3.99 2.52
N THR A 199 3.56 -4.93 2.28
CA THR A 199 3.40 -6.35 2.66
C THR A 199 3.24 -6.52 4.17
N ASN A 200 4.04 -5.84 4.99
CA ASN A 200 3.93 -5.90 6.45
C ASN A 200 2.60 -5.33 6.97
N LEU A 201 2.15 -4.22 6.39
CA LEU A 201 0.86 -3.62 6.75
C LEU A 201 -0.31 -4.53 6.35
N LEU A 202 -0.30 -5.09 5.13
CA LEU A 202 -1.31 -6.04 4.66
C LEU A 202 -1.34 -7.33 5.49
N GLY A 203 -0.16 -7.83 5.90
CA GLY A 203 -0.04 -8.96 6.80
C GLY A 203 -0.74 -8.70 8.15
N ASN A 204 -0.59 -7.50 8.69
CA ASN A 204 -1.29 -7.08 9.91
C ASN A 204 -2.79 -6.92 9.67
N ALA A 205 -3.22 -6.22 8.64
CA ALA A 205 -4.63 -6.07 8.31
C ALA A 205 -5.33 -7.42 8.13
N ARG A 206 -4.71 -8.37 7.40
CA ARG A 206 -5.23 -9.73 7.24
C ARG A 206 -5.38 -10.47 8.57
N ARG A 207 -4.44 -10.29 9.47
CA ARG A 207 -4.35 -11.02 10.72
C ARG A 207 -5.33 -10.53 11.78
N PHE A 208 -5.54 -9.22 11.85
CA PHE A 208 -6.32 -8.58 12.89
C PHE A 208 -7.75 -8.22 12.45
N SER A 209 -8.14 -8.57 11.22
CA SER A 209 -9.51 -8.44 10.74
C SER A 209 -10.14 -9.82 10.48
N PRO A 210 -11.47 -9.96 10.58
CA PRO A 210 -12.19 -11.19 10.26
C PRO A 210 -11.86 -11.70 8.86
N GLU A 211 -11.88 -13.02 8.64
CA GLU A 211 -11.41 -13.64 7.41
C GLU A 211 -12.16 -13.16 6.16
N GLU A 212 -13.45 -12.89 6.28
CA GLU A 212 -14.31 -12.43 5.17
C GLU A 212 -14.39 -10.91 5.05
N SER A 213 -13.85 -10.14 6.01
CA SER A 213 -13.96 -8.69 5.96
C SER A 213 -13.11 -8.11 4.83
N PRO A 214 -13.57 -7.05 4.15
CA PRO A 214 -12.83 -6.44 3.05
C PRO A 214 -11.54 -5.76 3.54
N ILE A 215 -10.56 -5.69 2.66
CA ILE A 215 -9.36 -4.88 2.83
C ILE A 215 -9.24 -3.97 1.60
N GLU A 216 -9.03 -2.67 1.84
CA GLU A 216 -8.89 -1.69 0.78
C GLU A 216 -7.48 -1.09 0.81
N LEU A 217 -6.85 -0.99 -0.37
CA LEU A 217 -5.62 -0.24 -0.56
C LEU A 217 -5.98 1.08 -1.25
N VAL A 218 -5.82 2.18 -0.55
CA VAL A 218 -6.12 3.51 -1.09
C VAL A 218 -4.82 4.20 -1.45
N VAL A 219 -4.65 4.52 -2.73
CA VAL A 219 -3.51 5.31 -3.24
C VAL A 219 -3.95 6.75 -3.39
N ASP A 220 -3.19 7.68 -2.81
CA ASP A 220 -3.48 9.10 -2.83
C ASP A 220 -2.21 9.93 -3.02
N ALA A 221 -2.37 11.19 -3.43
CA ALA A 221 -1.28 12.14 -3.59
C ALA A 221 -1.73 13.55 -3.17
N ASP A 222 -0.90 14.19 -2.34
CA ASP A 222 -1.07 15.58 -1.96
C ASP A 222 -0.12 16.45 -2.80
N GLY A 223 -0.66 17.11 -3.83
CA GLY A 223 0.12 17.96 -4.73
C GLY A 223 0.67 19.23 -4.05
N VAL A 224 0.07 19.67 -2.95
CA VAL A 224 0.53 20.85 -2.19
C VAL A 224 1.76 20.49 -1.35
N ARG A 225 1.73 19.34 -0.73
CA ARG A 225 2.83 18.84 0.10
C ARG A 225 3.88 18.08 -0.70
N GLY A 226 3.59 17.70 -1.95
CA GLY A 226 4.46 16.88 -2.78
C GLY A 226 4.64 15.46 -2.20
N THR A 227 3.59 14.88 -1.62
CA THR A 227 3.63 13.55 -1.00
C THR A 227 2.69 12.59 -1.68
N GLY A 228 3.11 11.33 -1.82
CA GLY A 228 2.25 10.20 -2.17
C GLY A 228 2.02 9.31 -0.96
N SER A 229 0.87 8.65 -0.89
CA SER A 229 0.53 7.76 0.21
C SER A 229 -0.20 6.51 -0.25
N ILE A 230 0.00 5.40 0.49
CA ILE A 230 -0.82 4.20 0.43
C ILE A 230 -1.43 4.02 1.81
N SER A 231 -2.76 3.98 1.88
CA SER A 231 -3.48 3.62 3.09
C SER A 231 -4.02 2.21 2.95
N ILE A 232 -3.87 1.40 3.99
CA ILE A 232 -4.47 0.07 4.08
C ILE A 232 -5.60 0.16 5.08
N VAL A 233 -6.81 -0.06 4.60
CA VAL A 233 -8.04 0.05 5.37
C VAL A 233 -8.54 -1.35 5.67
N ASP A 234 -8.64 -1.68 6.93
CA ASP A 234 -9.24 -2.92 7.41
C ASP A 234 -10.49 -2.64 8.27
N HIS A 235 -11.25 -3.67 8.55
CA HIS A 235 -12.45 -3.62 9.39
C HIS A 235 -12.32 -4.60 10.58
N GLY A 236 -11.15 -4.57 11.22
CA GLY A 236 -10.86 -5.34 12.42
C GLY A 236 -11.36 -4.69 13.71
N GLU A 237 -10.78 -5.08 14.84
CA GLU A 237 -11.09 -4.52 16.16
C GLU A 237 -10.60 -3.07 16.32
N GLY A 238 -9.77 -2.58 15.37
CA GLY A 238 -9.13 -1.26 15.43
C GLY A 238 -7.99 -1.19 16.46
N ILE A 239 -7.35 -0.03 16.53
CA ILE A 239 -6.22 0.20 17.44
C ILE A 239 -6.56 1.35 18.39
N PRO A 240 -6.68 1.08 19.71
CA PRO A 240 -6.96 2.10 20.69
C PRO A 240 -5.96 3.27 20.65
N PRO A 241 -6.40 4.52 20.76
CA PRO A 241 -5.53 5.70 20.65
C PRO A 241 -4.31 5.66 21.58
N GLN A 242 -4.45 5.05 22.77
CA GLN A 242 -3.42 5.00 23.80
C GLN A 242 -2.20 4.18 23.41
N ILE A 243 -2.36 3.25 22.46
CA ILE A 243 -1.28 2.32 22.03
C ILE A 243 -0.79 2.58 20.61
N ARG A 244 -1.39 3.53 19.86
CA ARG A 244 -1.07 3.78 18.44
C ARG A 244 0.40 4.13 18.19
N GLU A 245 1.07 4.77 19.12
CA GLU A 245 2.52 5.04 19.02
C GLU A 245 3.35 3.81 19.40
N GLN A 246 2.89 3.03 20.38
CA GLN A 246 3.62 1.89 20.91
C GLN A 246 3.66 0.70 19.94
N ILE A 247 2.63 0.55 19.07
CA ILE A 247 2.58 -0.58 18.13
C ILE A 247 3.75 -0.62 17.15
N PHE A 248 4.46 0.49 16.97
CA PHE A 248 5.66 0.60 16.13
C PHE A 248 6.97 0.28 16.88
N GLU A 249 6.89 0.02 18.19
CA GLU A 249 8.04 -0.43 18.95
C GLU A 249 8.39 -1.88 18.64
N ARG A 250 9.67 -2.23 18.73
CA ARG A 250 10.17 -3.58 18.47
C ARG A 250 9.59 -4.56 19.49
N PHE A 251 9.09 -5.71 19.05
CA PHE A 251 8.49 -6.77 19.87
C PHE A 251 7.24 -6.37 20.66
N TRP A 252 6.68 -5.20 20.35
CA TRP A 252 5.46 -4.77 21.00
C TRP A 252 4.24 -5.60 20.56
N ARG A 253 3.40 -5.97 21.53
CA ARG A 253 2.19 -6.78 21.31
C ARG A 253 1.13 -6.36 22.32
N ALA A 254 -0.11 -6.13 21.87
CA ALA A 254 -1.21 -5.64 22.69
C ALA A 254 -1.65 -6.64 23.79
N ASP A 255 -1.56 -7.95 23.54
CA ASP A 255 -1.91 -9.00 24.50
C ASP A 255 -1.04 -10.24 24.27
N THR A 256 -0.44 -10.73 25.37
CA THR A 256 0.46 -11.88 25.33
C THR A 256 -0.26 -13.22 25.19
N SER A 257 -1.58 -13.32 25.49
CA SER A 257 -2.34 -14.56 25.41
C SER A 257 -2.85 -14.87 24.00
N ARG A 258 -3.58 -13.95 23.38
CA ARG A 258 -4.06 -14.09 21.99
C ARG A 258 -2.93 -14.04 20.96
N ALA A 259 -1.91 -13.26 21.24
CA ALA A 259 -0.76 -13.09 20.36
C ALA A 259 0.06 -14.38 20.14
N ARG A 260 -0.02 -15.35 21.05
CA ARG A 260 0.62 -16.67 20.86
C ARG A 260 -0.12 -17.54 19.84
N GLU A 261 -1.43 -17.45 19.78
CA GLU A 261 -2.24 -18.23 18.83
C GLU A 261 -2.15 -17.67 17.41
N THR A 262 -2.04 -16.36 17.27
CA THR A 262 -1.98 -15.69 15.97
C THR A 262 -0.58 -15.56 15.36
N GLY A 263 0.50 -15.91 16.07
CA GLY A 263 1.82 -16.26 15.48
C GLY A 263 2.72 -15.11 14.96
N GLY A 264 2.58 -13.81 15.31
CA GLY A 264 3.47 -12.75 14.82
C GLY A 264 4.70 -12.49 15.68
N SER A 265 5.77 -12.04 15.04
CA SER A 265 7.05 -11.66 15.66
C SER A 265 6.97 -10.37 16.51
N GLY A 266 5.97 -9.50 16.25
CA GLY A 266 5.95 -8.14 16.81
C GLY A 266 6.99 -7.20 16.18
N LEU A 267 7.60 -7.61 15.07
CA LEU A 267 8.62 -6.83 14.38
C LEU A 267 8.11 -6.14 13.10
N GLY A 268 7.04 -6.64 12.50
CA GLY A 268 6.56 -6.12 11.21
C GLY A 268 6.29 -4.62 11.20
N LEU A 269 5.60 -4.06 12.21
CA LEU A 269 5.36 -2.62 12.30
C LEU A 269 6.61 -1.83 12.68
N ALA A 270 7.53 -2.40 13.46
CA ALA A 270 8.83 -1.80 13.74
C ALA A 270 9.70 -1.72 12.47
N ILE A 271 9.65 -2.73 11.60
CA ILE A 271 10.28 -2.70 10.28
C ILE A 271 9.68 -1.58 9.43
N VAL A 272 8.34 -1.46 9.39
CA VAL A 272 7.64 -0.37 8.69
C VAL A 272 8.16 0.99 9.18
N ALA A 273 8.17 1.24 10.48
CA ALA A 273 8.64 2.50 11.04
C ALA A 273 10.11 2.78 10.70
N SER A 274 10.97 1.75 10.75
CA SER A 274 12.39 1.87 10.42
C SER A 274 12.61 2.20 8.94
N ILE A 275 11.87 1.55 8.02
CA ILE A 275 11.90 1.84 6.59
C ILE A 275 11.40 3.26 6.31
N MET A 276 10.25 3.63 6.88
CA MET A 276 9.68 4.97 6.68
C MET A 276 10.64 6.06 7.15
N LYS A 277 11.30 5.84 8.28
CA LYS A 277 12.35 6.75 8.77
C LYS A 277 13.55 6.84 7.81
N ALA A 278 14.02 5.71 7.27
CA ALA A 278 15.14 5.66 6.32
C ALA A 278 14.81 6.35 4.99
N LEU A 279 13.55 6.31 4.56
CA LEU A 279 13.05 6.97 3.35
C LEU A 279 12.51 8.40 3.61
N HIS A 280 12.73 8.97 4.81
CA HIS A 280 12.22 10.28 5.21
C HIS A 280 10.69 10.43 5.08
N GLY A 281 9.97 9.31 5.15
CA GLY A 281 8.52 9.25 5.15
C GLY A 281 7.95 9.18 6.56
N SER A 282 6.64 8.99 6.64
CA SER A 282 5.90 8.82 7.90
C SER A 282 4.90 7.68 7.80
N VAL A 283 4.59 7.07 8.93
CA VAL A 283 3.50 6.10 9.09
C VAL A 283 2.62 6.53 10.25
N ALA A 284 1.33 6.38 10.08
CA ALA A 284 0.35 6.70 11.12
C ALA A 284 -0.82 5.72 11.06
N VAL A 285 -1.54 5.61 12.17
CA VAL A 285 -2.78 4.83 12.28
C VAL A 285 -3.94 5.77 12.52
N SER A 286 -4.98 5.60 11.73
CA SER A 286 -6.25 6.29 11.89
C SER A 286 -7.37 5.27 12.07
N GLU A 287 -8.50 5.72 12.57
CA GLU A 287 -9.69 4.90 12.76
C GLU A 287 -10.48 4.80 11.45
N THR A 288 -10.86 3.59 11.07
CA THR A 288 -11.72 3.37 9.91
C THR A 288 -13.19 3.63 10.29
N PRO A 289 -13.96 4.42 9.50
CA PRO A 289 -15.39 4.58 9.72
C PRO A 289 -16.09 3.21 9.68
N GLY A 290 -16.74 2.84 10.78
CA GLY A 290 -17.40 1.54 10.91
C GLY A 290 -16.59 0.48 11.67
N GLY A 291 -15.40 0.83 12.14
CA GLY A 291 -14.48 -0.03 12.90
C GLY A 291 -13.30 -0.51 12.07
N GLY A 292 -12.16 -0.70 12.72
CA GLY A 292 -10.90 -1.11 12.09
C GLY A 292 -9.84 -0.01 12.09
N ALA A 293 -8.78 -0.23 11.38
CA ALA A 293 -7.64 0.69 11.24
C ALA A 293 -7.23 0.90 9.77
#